data_1dc5fd089b3ebad7451726beafddf523
#
_entry.id   1dc5fd089b3ebad7451726beafddf523
#
_cell.length_a   1.000
_cell.length_b   1.000
_cell.length_c   1.000
_cell.angle_alpha   90.00
_cell.angle_beta   90.00
_cell.angle_gamma   90.00
#
_symmetry.space_group_name_H-M   'P 1'
#
loop_
_entity.id
_entity.type
_entity.pdbx_description
1 polymer ?
#
loop_
_entity_poly.entity_id
_entity_poly.type
_entity_poly.pdbx_seq_one_letter_code
_entity_poly.pdbx_strand_id
1 'polypeptide(L)'
;MKRELIFHISTAAGIQLRTVQRLKQIGILTTSRSFRETPDGKRYLVLDIQGADVPDEMIWTQVAEVQGILGLVESDKLHIEPSKTDKTQKQATAEFAPESGDTAIRDRMLIFSLLSRYPRLDGRFNEILMAIPPENRRQRALELGAGFGGHLARQIKPKKTPTKLADSMTELLIPALAPMATLRLDGNTMTVSDNRIDLKGKGHLDETCDFLKGTISGLLRAYDLASLFVGNQCRNDSEGEHCLFLFASKPAA
;
A
#
# COMPACT_ATOMS: atom_id res chain seq x y z
N MET A 1 27.35 19.43 0.13
CA MET A 1 26.57 20.33 -0.74
C MET A 1 25.17 19.74 -0.88
N LYS A 2 24.11 20.55 -0.87
CA LYS A 2 22.73 20.10 -1.16
C LYS A 2 22.42 20.49 -2.60
N ARG A 3 21.91 19.59 -3.39
CA ARG A 3 21.41 19.87 -4.75
C ARG A 3 20.21 18.99 -5.11
N GLU A 4 19.45 19.45 -6.09
CA GLU A 4 18.30 18.73 -6.64
C GLU A 4 18.73 17.96 -7.90
N LEU A 5 18.31 16.69 -8.00
CA LEU A 5 18.40 15.88 -9.21
C LEU A 5 17.00 15.62 -9.75
N ILE A 6 16.81 15.83 -11.03
CA ILE A 6 15.51 15.65 -11.70
C ILE A 6 15.67 14.59 -12.80
N PHE A 7 14.95 13.48 -12.67
CA PHE A 7 14.94 12.42 -13.67
C PHE A 7 13.62 12.39 -14.41
N HIS A 8 13.64 12.43 -15.73
CA HIS A 8 12.48 12.06 -16.54
C HIS A 8 12.25 10.55 -16.41
N ILE A 9 11.03 10.13 -16.09
CA ILE A 9 10.71 8.74 -15.77
C ILE A 9 9.49 8.24 -16.53
N SER A 10 9.43 6.93 -16.75
CA SER A 10 8.24 6.23 -17.21
C SER A 10 7.31 5.88 -16.03
N THR A 11 6.22 5.18 -16.32
CA THR A 11 5.26 4.68 -15.30
C THR A 11 5.71 3.38 -14.62
N ALA A 12 6.94 2.91 -14.85
CA ALA A 12 7.41 1.63 -14.30
C ALA A 12 7.45 1.65 -12.77
N ALA A 13 6.94 0.58 -12.15
CA ALA A 13 6.90 0.46 -10.69
C ALA A 13 8.31 0.36 -10.07
N GLY A 14 8.49 0.96 -8.89
CA GLY A 14 9.72 0.84 -8.10
C GLY A 14 10.91 1.66 -8.62
N ILE A 15 10.75 2.55 -9.61
CA ILE A 15 11.81 3.41 -10.15
C ILE A 15 12.52 4.17 -9.03
N GLN A 16 11.74 4.84 -8.17
CA GLN A 16 12.27 5.64 -7.07
C GLN A 16 13.21 4.84 -6.17
N LEU A 17 12.81 3.64 -5.75
CA LEU A 17 13.61 2.81 -4.87
C LEU A 17 14.93 2.38 -5.54
N ARG A 18 14.85 1.92 -6.79
CA ARG A 18 16.03 1.48 -7.54
C ARG A 18 17.00 2.64 -7.78
N THR A 19 16.48 3.83 -8.12
CA THR A 19 17.30 5.03 -8.32
C THR A 19 18.03 5.42 -7.03
N VAL A 20 17.31 5.49 -5.90
CA VAL A 20 17.90 5.81 -4.59
C VAL A 20 18.95 4.78 -4.18
N GLN A 21 18.71 3.48 -4.43
CA GLN A 21 19.68 2.43 -4.13
C GLN A 21 20.97 2.58 -4.95
N ARG A 22 20.85 2.91 -6.25
CA ARG A 22 22.03 3.17 -7.11
C ARG A 22 22.81 4.39 -6.66
N LEU A 23 22.11 5.49 -6.34
CA LEU A 23 22.75 6.70 -5.82
C LEU A 23 23.49 6.44 -4.51
N LYS A 24 22.92 5.64 -3.62
CA LYS A 24 23.56 5.25 -2.36
C LYS A 24 24.86 4.45 -2.59
N GLN A 25 24.91 3.61 -3.62
CA GLN A 25 26.13 2.83 -3.96
C GLN A 25 27.32 3.71 -4.32
N ILE A 26 27.09 4.92 -4.83
CA ILE A 26 28.11 5.92 -5.14
C ILE A 26 28.25 7.01 -4.06
N GLY A 27 27.77 6.76 -2.85
CA GLY A 27 27.92 7.64 -1.70
C GLY A 27 26.98 8.86 -1.66
N ILE A 28 25.95 8.90 -2.53
CA ILE A 28 24.96 9.98 -2.55
C ILE A 28 23.79 9.62 -1.63
N LEU A 29 23.50 10.49 -0.66
CA LEU A 29 22.37 10.36 0.23
C LEU A 29 21.20 11.20 -0.29
N THR A 30 20.04 10.59 -0.37
CA THR A 30 18.79 11.27 -0.73
C THR A 30 18.10 11.75 0.55
N THR A 31 17.85 13.06 0.65
CA THR A 31 17.23 13.69 1.82
C THR A 31 15.74 13.92 1.62
N SER A 32 15.30 14.12 0.39
CA SER A 32 13.89 14.28 0.03
C SER A 32 13.63 13.66 -1.36
N ARG A 33 12.37 13.38 -1.64
CA ARG A 33 11.95 12.79 -2.91
C ARG A 33 10.51 13.17 -3.20
N SER A 34 10.24 13.54 -4.44
CA SER A 34 8.90 13.88 -4.92
C SER A 34 8.73 13.46 -6.37
N PHE A 35 7.48 13.37 -6.80
CA PHE A 35 7.14 13.23 -8.21
C PHE A 35 6.50 14.52 -8.69
N ARG A 36 6.84 14.92 -9.90
CA ARG A 36 6.19 16.05 -10.59
C ARG A 36 5.67 15.54 -11.93
N GLU A 37 4.55 16.06 -12.36
CA GLU A 37 3.97 15.77 -13.67
C GLU A 37 3.69 17.09 -14.38
N THR A 38 4.09 17.16 -15.62
CA THR A 38 3.87 18.36 -16.47
C THR A 38 2.51 18.25 -17.17
N PRO A 39 1.94 19.38 -17.63
CA PRO A 39 0.66 19.39 -18.35
C PRO A 39 0.66 18.54 -19.64
N ASP A 40 1.82 18.27 -20.23
CA ASP A 40 2.00 17.38 -21.38
C ASP A 40 2.14 15.90 -20.98
N GLY A 41 1.87 15.55 -19.70
CA GLY A 41 1.84 14.18 -19.19
C GLY A 41 3.21 13.56 -18.93
N LYS A 42 4.30 14.33 -19.00
CA LYS A 42 5.63 13.83 -18.64
C LYS A 42 5.79 13.78 -17.12
N ARG A 43 6.41 12.72 -16.64
CA ARG A 43 6.63 12.47 -15.21
C ARG A 43 8.10 12.60 -14.85
N TYR A 44 8.34 13.24 -13.72
CA TYR A 44 9.68 13.49 -13.20
C TYR A 44 9.80 12.99 -11.76
N LEU A 45 10.91 12.31 -11.48
CA LEU A 45 11.35 12.00 -10.13
C LEU A 45 12.35 13.07 -9.69
N VAL A 46 12.01 13.82 -8.66
CA VAL A 46 12.83 14.87 -8.08
C VAL A 46 13.41 14.37 -6.79
N LEU A 47 14.73 14.41 -6.66
CA LEU A 47 15.48 13.96 -5.50
C LEU A 47 16.34 15.10 -4.96
N ASP A 48 16.13 15.48 -3.71
CA ASP A 48 17.11 16.31 -2.99
C ASP A 48 18.22 15.41 -2.48
N ILE A 49 19.45 15.74 -2.82
CA ILE A 49 20.61 14.93 -2.45
C ILE A 49 21.58 15.72 -1.58
N GLN A 50 22.29 14.97 -0.74
CA GLN A 50 23.40 15.45 0.07
C GLN A 50 24.56 14.47 -0.03
N GLY A 51 25.77 14.94 -0.20
CA GLY A 51 26.94 14.07 -0.27
C GLY A 51 28.11 14.68 -1.01
N ALA A 52 29.01 13.82 -1.51
CA ALA A 52 30.17 14.19 -2.28
C ALA A 52 29.80 14.94 -3.56
N ASP A 53 30.69 15.78 -4.03
CA ASP A 53 30.57 16.48 -5.31
C ASP A 53 30.81 15.46 -6.44
N VAL A 54 29.74 14.75 -6.81
CA VAL A 54 29.77 13.73 -7.87
C VAL A 54 29.30 14.39 -9.17
N PRO A 55 30.04 14.33 -10.26
CA PRO A 55 29.65 14.86 -11.56
C PRO A 55 28.37 14.21 -12.08
N ASP A 56 27.54 14.98 -12.78
CA ASP A 56 26.26 14.50 -13.33
C ASP A 56 26.43 13.34 -14.30
N GLU A 57 27.51 13.31 -15.05
CA GLU A 57 27.85 12.19 -15.95
C GLU A 57 28.05 10.87 -15.19
N MET A 58 28.69 10.92 -14.03
CA MET A 58 28.88 9.75 -13.18
C MET A 58 27.54 9.29 -12.56
N ILE A 59 26.72 10.24 -12.11
CA ILE A 59 25.37 9.98 -11.62
C ILE A 59 24.54 9.31 -12.72
N TRP A 60 24.57 9.90 -13.92
CA TRP A 60 23.85 9.38 -15.07
C TRP A 60 24.27 7.95 -15.41
N THR A 61 25.56 7.69 -15.48
CA THR A 61 26.09 6.34 -15.77
C THR A 61 25.55 5.29 -14.80
N GLN A 62 25.38 5.63 -13.54
CA GLN A 62 24.88 4.70 -12.52
C GLN A 62 23.35 4.49 -12.56
N VAL A 63 22.60 5.50 -12.98
CA VAL A 63 21.13 5.42 -12.95
C VAL A 63 20.52 5.12 -14.32
N ALA A 64 21.25 5.29 -15.41
CA ALA A 64 20.76 5.02 -16.76
C ALA A 64 20.29 3.58 -16.98
N GLU A 65 20.86 2.62 -16.26
CA GLU A 65 20.46 1.21 -16.28
C GLU A 65 19.19 0.92 -15.47
N VAL A 66 18.71 1.88 -14.67
CA VAL A 66 17.48 1.67 -13.88
C VAL A 66 16.30 1.69 -14.82
N GLN A 67 15.63 0.55 -14.94
CA GLN A 67 14.45 0.42 -15.78
C GLN A 67 13.41 1.49 -15.44
N GLY A 68 13.06 2.31 -16.43
CA GLY A 68 12.09 3.38 -16.32
C GLY A 68 12.68 4.77 -16.18
N ILE A 69 13.99 4.94 -15.99
CA ILE A 69 14.67 6.23 -16.15
C ILE A 69 14.81 6.51 -17.64
N LEU A 70 14.36 7.70 -18.08
CA LEU A 70 14.36 8.14 -19.47
C LEU A 70 15.40 9.24 -19.71
N GLY A 71 15.80 9.97 -18.68
CA GLY A 71 16.80 11.05 -18.79
C GLY A 71 17.06 11.73 -17.45
N LEU A 72 18.22 12.41 -17.37
CA LEU A 72 18.54 13.38 -16.32
C LEU A 72 18.27 14.78 -16.89
N VAL A 73 17.60 15.62 -16.13
CA VAL A 73 17.21 16.98 -16.54
C VAL A 73 17.94 17.99 -15.67
N GLU A 74 18.55 18.99 -16.27
CA GLU A 74 19.15 20.09 -15.54
C GLU A 74 18.05 20.93 -14.86
N SER A 75 18.22 21.26 -13.60
CA SER A 75 17.19 21.94 -12.78
C SER A 75 16.80 23.32 -13.35
N ASP A 76 17.74 24.00 -14.01
CA ASP A 76 17.52 25.34 -14.59
C ASP A 76 16.63 25.34 -15.84
N LYS A 77 16.38 24.15 -16.42
CA LYS A 77 15.54 24.00 -17.63
C LYS A 77 14.10 23.62 -17.32
N LEU A 78 13.78 23.32 -16.07
CA LEU A 78 12.44 22.92 -15.67
C LEU A 78 11.72 24.05 -14.90
N HIS A 79 11.18 25.04 -15.63
CA HIS A 79 10.19 25.95 -15.06
C HIS A 79 8.83 25.21 -14.95
N ILE A 80 8.63 24.51 -13.86
CA ILE A 80 7.31 23.98 -13.49
C ILE A 80 6.74 24.93 -12.45
N GLU A 81 5.79 25.77 -12.88
CA GLU A 81 4.97 26.51 -11.92
C GLU A 81 4.27 25.50 -11.00
N PRO A 82 4.23 25.73 -9.67
CA PRO A 82 3.47 24.88 -8.77
C PRO A 82 2.01 24.92 -9.22
N SER A 83 1.51 23.82 -9.73
CA SER A 83 0.14 23.68 -10.21
C SER A 83 -0.82 24.07 -9.08
N LYS A 84 -1.65 25.09 -9.32
CA LYS A 84 -2.72 25.55 -8.41
C LYS A 84 -3.84 24.53 -8.21
N THR A 85 -3.71 23.33 -8.77
CA THR A 85 -4.72 22.25 -8.74
C THR A 85 -4.70 21.42 -7.44
N ASP A 86 -3.83 21.75 -6.48
CA ASP A 86 -3.62 20.91 -5.28
C ASP A 86 -4.64 21.15 -4.14
N LYS A 87 -5.65 21.99 -4.33
CA LYS A 87 -6.62 22.27 -3.26
C LYS A 87 -7.96 21.54 -3.37
N THR A 88 -8.30 20.94 -4.52
CA THR A 88 -9.62 20.30 -4.72
C THR A 88 -9.56 18.77 -4.79
N GLN A 89 -8.37 18.18 -4.94
CA GLN A 89 -8.18 16.72 -4.89
C GLN A 89 -7.83 16.19 -3.48
N LYS A 90 -7.74 17.06 -2.48
CA LYS A 90 -7.40 16.69 -1.09
C LYS A 90 -8.48 15.93 -0.32
N GLN A 91 -9.69 15.77 -0.85
CA GLN A 91 -10.79 15.11 -0.11
C GLN A 91 -11.11 13.68 -0.56
N ALA A 92 -10.59 13.21 -1.70
CA ALA A 92 -10.87 11.84 -2.16
C ALA A 92 -9.66 10.88 -2.11
N THR A 93 -8.44 11.38 -1.84
CA THR A 93 -7.20 10.57 -1.76
C THR A 93 -6.45 10.71 -0.43
N ALA A 94 -7.10 11.29 0.59
CA ALA A 94 -6.50 11.54 1.90
C ALA A 94 -6.23 10.25 2.74
N GLU A 95 -6.52 9.05 2.20
CA GLU A 95 -6.29 7.81 2.95
C GLU A 95 -4.90 7.19 2.79
N PHE A 96 -4.04 7.69 1.90
CA PHE A 96 -2.68 7.12 1.75
C PHE A 96 -1.65 8.15 1.27
N ALA A 97 -1.37 9.16 2.11
CA ALA A 97 -0.18 9.99 1.91
C ALA A 97 1.08 9.13 2.17
N PRO A 98 2.13 9.17 1.31
CA PRO A 98 3.37 8.46 1.60
C PRO A 98 4.05 9.12 2.80
N GLU A 99 4.02 8.42 3.92
CA GLU A 99 4.76 8.77 5.11
C GLU A 99 6.28 8.73 4.84
N SER A 100 7.04 9.43 5.67
CA SER A 100 8.51 9.52 5.59
C SER A 100 9.19 8.15 5.40
N GLY A 101 10.33 8.09 4.72
CA GLY A 101 11.00 6.86 4.32
C GLY A 101 11.23 5.83 5.44
N ASP A 102 11.44 6.28 6.67
CA ASP A 102 11.60 5.40 7.85
C ASP A 102 10.31 4.68 8.23
N THR A 103 9.16 5.35 8.11
CA THR A 103 7.84 4.76 8.39
C THR A 103 7.53 3.67 7.37
N ALA A 104 7.80 3.90 6.09
CA ALA A 104 7.56 2.91 5.04
C ALA A 104 8.43 1.64 5.20
N ILE A 105 9.66 1.77 5.67
CA ILE A 105 10.54 0.62 5.97
C ILE A 105 10.01 -0.14 7.17
N ARG A 106 9.67 0.57 8.25
CA ARG A 106 9.11 0.00 9.47
C ARG A 106 7.82 -0.77 9.16
N ASP A 107 6.93 -0.20 8.38
CA ASP A 107 5.67 -0.82 7.97
C ASP A 107 5.89 -2.09 7.18
N ARG A 108 6.82 -2.07 6.25
CA ARG A 108 7.18 -3.26 5.50
C ARG A 108 7.69 -4.38 6.42
N MET A 109 8.51 -4.04 7.41
CA MET A 109 9.00 -5.02 8.40
C MET A 109 7.85 -5.59 9.24
N LEU A 110 6.90 -4.75 9.67
CA LEU A 110 5.71 -5.19 10.40
C LEU A 110 4.84 -6.11 9.54
N ILE A 111 4.60 -5.75 8.29
CA ILE A 111 3.83 -6.57 7.33
C ILE A 111 4.52 -7.92 7.10
N PHE A 112 5.83 -7.96 6.88
CA PHE A 112 6.57 -9.22 6.75
C PHE A 112 6.51 -10.06 8.02
N SER A 113 6.55 -9.43 9.18
CA SER A 113 6.38 -10.11 10.47
C SER A 113 4.99 -10.75 10.60
N LEU A 114 3.93 -10.10 10.12
CA LEU A 114 2.59 -10.68 10.05
C LEU A 114 2.52 -11.82 9.02
N LEU A 115 3.05 -11.61 7.82
CA LEU A 115 3.08 -12.63 6.76
C LEU A 115 3.79 -13.92 7.20
N SER A 116 4.86 -13.81 7.99
CA SER A 116 5.58 -14.98 8.52
C SER A 116 4.76 -15.80 9.51
N ARG A 117 3.71 -15.23 10.08
CA ARG A 117 2.78 -15.89 11.02
C ARG A 117 1.48 -16.35 10.38
N TYR A 118 1.22 -15.88 9.14
CA TYR A 118 0.01 -16.28 8.43
C TYR A 118 -0.12 -17.81 8.38
N PRO A 119 -1.31 -18.37 8.65
CA PRO A 119 -2.60 -17.69 8.88
C PRO A 119 -2.93 -17.37 10.37
N ARG A 120 -2.03 -17.60 11.32
CA ARG A 120 -2.24 -17.37 12.76
C ARG A 120 -1.59 -16.07 13.19
N LEU A 121 -2.33 -14.97 13.11
CA LEU A 121 -1.80 -13.62 13.35
C LEU A 121 -1.99 -13.15 14.81
N ASP A 122 -2.84 -13.83 15.58
CA ASP A 122 -3.37 -13.44 16.90
C ASP A 122 -2.30 -12.83 17.84
N GLY A 123 -1.24 -13.55 18.13
CA GLY A 123 -0.18 -13.05 19.00
C GLY A 123 0.53 -11.83 18.42
N ARG A 124 0.97 -11.93 17.17
CA ARG A 124 1.81 -10.89 16.55
C ARG A 124 1.07 -9.62 16.21
N PHE A 125 -0.17 -9.72 15.72
CA PHE A 125 -0.99 -8.56 15.44
C PHE A 125 -1.26 -7.76 16.72
N ASN A 126 -1.61 -8.43 17.81
CA ASN A 126 -1.86 -7.77 19.09
C ASN A 126 -0.59 -7.14 19.69
N GLU A 127 0.58 -7.77 19.59
CA GLU A 127 1.85 -7.15 20.01
C GLU A 127 2.09 -5.82 19.26
N ILE A 128 1.84 -5.81 17.95
CA ILE A 128 1.99 -4.61 17.13
C ILE A 128 1.00 -3.53 17.58
N LEU A 129 -0.28 -3.88 17.77
CA LEU A 129 -1.29 -2.93 18.19
C LEU A 129 -1.03 -2.35 19.58
N MET A 130 -0.57 -3.16 20.54
CA MET A 130 -0.28 -2.68 21.89
C MET A 130 0.91 -1.71 21.93
N ALA A 131 1.79 -1.75 20.95
CA ALA A 131 2.89 -0.78 20.80
C ALA A 131 2.44 0.56 20.17
N ILE A 132 1.17 0.68 19.76
CA ILE A 132 0.60 1.87 19.11
C ILE A 132 -0.32 2.58 20.11
N PRO A 133 -0.27 3.92 20.19
CA PRO A 133 -1.21 4.70 20.99
C PRO A 133 -2.67 4.35 20.66
N PRO A 134 -3.57 4.20 21.65
CA PRO A 134 -4.94 3.73 21.43
C PRO A 134 -5.71 4.50 20.35
N GLU A 135 -5.55 5.82 20.31
CA GLU A 135 -6.18 6.73 19.36
C GLU A 135 -5.81 6.46 17.89
N ASN A 136 -4.64 5.85 17.66
CA ASN A 136 -4.12 5.58 16.31
C ASN A 136 -4.29 4.10 15.88
N ARG A 137 -4.72 3.22 16.78
CA ARG A 137 -4.74 1.76 16.53
C ARG A 137 -5.62 1.38 15.36
N ARG A 138 -6.82 1.94 15.28
CA ARG A 138 -7.79 1.61 14.21
C ARG A 138 -7.27 1.99 12.83
N GLN A 139 -6.80 3.24 12.69
CA GLN A 139 -6.20 3.71 11.43
C GLN A 139 -4.99 2.85 11.07
N ARG A 140 -4.16 2.55 12.04
CA ARG A 140 -2.95 1.75 11.84
C ARG A 140 -3.24 0.29 11.47
N ALA A 141 -4.27 -0.30 12.06
CA ALA A 141 -4.75 -1.63 11.70
C ALA A 141 -5.20 -1.67 10.23
N LEU A 142 -5.95 -0.65 9.78
CA LEU A 142 -6.38 -0.51 8.38
C LEU A 142 -5.18 -0.45 7.41
N GLU A 143 -4.18 0.37 7.72
CA GLU A 143 -2.97 0.54 6.90
C GLU A 143 -2.14 -0.75 6.81
N LEU A 144 -1.88 -1.39 7.96
CA LEU A 144 -1.18 -2.68 8.03
C LEU A 144 -1.93 -3.75 7.25
N GLY A 145 -3.26 -3.79 7.39
CA GLY A 145 -4.11 -4.68 6.63
C GLY A 145 -3.99 -4.46 5.13
N ALA A 146 -4.02 -3.21 4.66
CA ALA A 146 -3.90 -2.89 3.24
C ALA A 146 -2.54 -3.33 2.66
N GLY A 147 -1.46 -3.09 3.39
CA GLY A 147 -0.14 -3.59 3.03
C GLY A 147 -0.05 -5.11 3.02
N PHE A 148 -0.60 -5.77 4.05
CA PHE A 148 -0.65 -7.22 4.18
C PHE A 148 -1.45 -7.86 3.03
N GLY A 149 -2.64 -7.34 2.71
CA GLY A 149 -3.46 -7.80 1.59
C GLY A 149 -2.77 -7.65 0.23
N GLY A 150 -2.10 -6.52 0.00
CA GLY A 150 -1.31 -6.30 -1.21
C GLY A 150 -0.13 -7.27 -1.36
N HIS A 151 0.46 -7.73 -0.25
CA HIS A 151 1.48 -8.78 -0.28
C HIS A 151 0.87 -10.17 -0.51
N LEU A 152 -0.25 -10.50 0.14
CA LEU A 152 -0.96 -11.76 -0.09
C LEU A 152 -1.41 -11.91 -1.54
N ALA A 153 -1.91 -10.85 -2.17
CA ALA A 153 -2.32 -10.86 -3.57
C ALA A 153 -1.20 -11.33 -4.52
N ARG A 154 0.06 -11.01 -4.20
CA ARG A 154 1.22 -11.47 -4.97
C ARG A 154 1.60 -12.92 -4.72
N GLN A 155 1.23 -13.47 -3.56
CA GLN A 155 1.48 -14.88 -3.21
C GLN A 155 0.38 -15.80 -3.72
N ILE A 156 -0.87 -15.34 -3.64
CA ILE A 156 -2.04 -16.04 -4.18
C ILE A 156 -2.06 -15.83 -5.69
N LYS A 157 -1.47 -16.74 -6.43
CA LYS A 157 -1.47 -16.70 -7.89
C LYS A 157 -2.84 -17.16 -8.41
N PRO A 158 -3.77 -16.24 -8.72
CA PRO A 158 -5.08 -16.64 -9.23
C PRO A 158 -4.93 -17.36 -10.56
N LYS A 159 -5.73 -18.41 -10.79
CA LYS A 159 -5.73 -19.14 -12.07
C LYS A 159 -6.18 -18.26 -13.23
N LYS A 160 -7.07 -17.31 -12.94
CA LYS A 160 -7.57 -16.32 -13.87
C LYS A 160 -7.53 -14.94 -13.21
N THR A 161 -7.06 -13.92 -13.94
CA THR A 161 -7.09 -12.54 -13.45
C THR A 161 -8.53 -12.15 -13.11
N PRO A 162 -8.82 -11.76 -11.86
CA PRO A 162 -10.16 -11.35 -11.47
C PRO A 162 -10.57 -10.08 -12.21
N THR A 163 -11.78 -10.01 -12.73
CA THR A 163 -12.33 -8.83 -13.42
C THR A 163 -13.68 -8.37 -12.86
N LYS A 164 -14.29 -9.19 -12.03
CA LYS A 164 -15.60 -8.95 -11.40
C LYS A 164 -15.65 -9.58 -10.01
N LEU A 165 -16.70 -9.29 -9.26
CA LEU A 165 -16.86 -9.75 -7.87
C LEU A 165 -16.74 -11.27 -7.74
N ALA A 166 -17.45 -12.05 -8.54
CA ALA A 166 -17.43 -13.51 -8.44
C ALA A 166 -16.03 -14.11 -8.63
N ASP A 167 -15.27 -13.62 -9.62
CA ASP A 167 -13.88 -14.04 -9.83
C ASP A 167 -13.00 -13.63 -8.64
N SER A 168 -13.19 -12.39 -8.12
CA SER A 168 -12.45 -11.89 -6.96
C SER A 168 -12.72 -12.69 -5.71
N MET A 169 -13.98 -13.09 -5.48
CA MET A 169 -14.34 -13.96 -4.36
C MET A 169 -13.62 -15.30 -4.45
N THR A 170 -13.75 -16.00 -5.59
CA THR A 170 -13.24 -17.37 -5.75
C THR A 170 -11.72 -17.44 -5.85
N GLU A 171 -11.11 -16.53 -6.61
CA GLU A 171 -9.68 -16.63 -6.95
C GLU A 171 -8.78 -15.85 -5.99
N LEU A 172 -9.35 -14.93 -5.21
CA LEU A 172 -8.55 -14.00 -4.41
C LEU A 172 -8.99 -13.93 -2.95
N LEU A 173 -10.22 -13.49 -2.66
CA LEU A 173 -10.66 -13.21 -1.30
C LEU A 173 -10.81 -14.47 -0.45
N ILE A 174 -11.49 -15.51 -0.98
CA ILE A 174 -11.65 -16.78 -0.26
C ILE A 174 -10.29 -17.43 -0.01
N PRO A 175 -9.40 -17.62 -0.99
CA PRO A 175 -8.07 -18.20 -0.73
C PRO A 175 -7.24 -17.41 0.28
N ALA A 176 -7.39 -16.08 0.31
CA ALA A 176 -6.67 -15.23 1.26
C ALA A 176 -7.23 -15.29 2.68
N LEU A 177 -8.54 -15.36 2.85
CA LEU A 177 -9.18 -15.15 4.15
C LEU A 177 -9.61 -16.45 4.82
N ALA A 178 -10.02 -17.48 4.07
CA ALA A 178 -10.47 -18.76 4.63
C ALA A 178 -9.42 -19.46 5.55
N PRO A 179 -8.10 -19.35 5.33
CA PRO A 179 -7.13 -19.86 6.29
C PRO A 179 -7.13 -19.12 7.63
N MET A 180 -7.58 -17.86 7.65
CA MET A 180 -7.58 -16.99 8.85
C MET A 180 -8.92 -16.94 9.57
N ALA A 181 -10.03 -17.29 8.90
CA ALA A 181 -11.38 -17.10 9.47
C ALA A 181 -12.40 -18.03 8.83
N THR A 182 -13.55 -18.15 9.47
CA THR A 182 -14.73 -18.77 8.88
C THR A 182 -15.43 -17.75 7.98
N LEU A 183 -15.69 -18.12 6.73
CA LEU A 183 -16.31 -17.25 5.73
C LEU A 183 -17.68 -17.79 5.33
N ARG A 184 -18.69 -16.91 5.34
CA ARG A 184 -20.02 -17.18 4.79
C ARG A 184 -20.35 -16.15 3.73
N LEU A 185 -20.76 -16.59 2.55
CA LEU A 185 -21.12 -15.71 1.45
C LEU A 185 -22.63 -15.73 1.26
N ASP A 186 -23.21 -14.54 1.15
CA ASP A 186 -24.62 -14.33 0.82
C ASP A 186 -24.76 -13.19 -0.19
N GLY A 187 -24.95 -13.55 -1.46
CA GLY A 187 -24.95 -12.60 -2.57
C GLY A 187 -23.66 -11.76 -2.64
N ASN A 188 -23.81 -10.46 -2.42
CA ASN A 188 -22.69 -9.50 -2.43
C ASN A 188 -22.15 -9.22 -1.02
N THR A 189 -22.47 -10.04 -0.05
CA THR A 189 -22.04 -9.88 1.34
C THR A 189 -21.15 -11.04 1.74
N MET A 190 -20.04 -10.77 2.41
CA MET A 190 -19.19 -11.75 3.05
C MET A 190 -19.18 -11.53 4.54
N THR A 191 -19.61 -12.53 5.30
CA THR A 191 -19.49 -12.58 6.76
C THR A 191 -18.18 -13.26 7.12
N VAL A 192 -17.42 -12.65 8.02
CA VAL A 192 -16.17 -13.18 8.56
C VAL A 192 -16.34 -13.38 10.07
N SER A 193 -16.24 -14.62 10.52
CA SER A 193 -16.32 -15.00 11.93
C SER A 193 -15.16 -15.91 12.31
N ASP A 194 -15.05 -16.26 13.61
CA ASP A 194 -14.02 -17.16 14.14
C ASP A 194 -12.62 -16.85 13.61
N ASN A 195 -12.31 -15.56 13.56
CA ASN A 195 -11.02 -15.15 12.98
C ASN A 195 -9.86 -15.52 13.93
N ARG A 196 -8.71 -15.84 13.33
CA ARG A 196 -7.46 -16.20 14.02
C ARG A 196 -6.54 -15.01 14.22
N ILE A 197 -7.11 -13.82 14.25
CA ILE A 197 -6.42 -12.54 14.46
C ILE A 197 -6.65 -12.10 15.90
N ASP A 198 -7.87 -12.30 16.42
CA ASP A 198 -8.23 -11.96 17.78
C ASP A 198 -7.58 -12.91 18.79
N LEU A 199 -7.20 -12.37 19.94
CA LEU A 199 -6.73 -13.18 21.06
C LEU A 199 -7.90 -13.97 21.66
N LYS A 200 -7.74 -15.27 21.75
CA LYS A 200 -8.71 -16.13 22.39
C LYS A 200 -9.07 -15.59 23.79
N GLY A 201 -10.36 -15.42 24.04
CA GLY A 201 -10.92 -14.97 25.33
C GLY A 201 -10.90 -13.47 25.58
N LYS A 202 -10.50 -12.63 24.62
CA LYS A 202 -10.55 -11.16 24.73
C LYS A 202 -11.69 -10.49 23.95
N GLY A 203 -12.51 -11.28 23.28
CA GLY A 203 -13.56 -10.76 22.40
C GLY A 203 -12.99 -10.19 21.08
N HIS A 204 -13.90 -9.78 20.22
CA HIS A 204 -13.59 -9.17 18.94
C HIS A 204 -13.19 -7.70 19.13
N LEU A 205 -12.08 -7.30 18.53
CA LEU A 205 -11.60 -5.93 18.56
C LEU A 205 -12.02 -5.19 17.29
N ASP A 206 -12.45 -3.95 17.40
CA ASP A 206 -12.73 -3.08 16.24
C ASP A 206 -11.53 -3.00 15.28
N GLU A 207 -10.31 -3.00 15.84
CA GLU A 207 -9.06 -2.99 15.08
C GLU A 207 -8.90 -4.24 14.19
N THR A 208 -9.47 -5.37 14.59
CA THR A 208 -9.47 -6.58 13.76
C THR A 208 -10.36 -6.40 12.54
N CYS A 209 -11.53 -5.78 12.68
CA CYS A 209 -12.38 -5.40 11.55
C CYS A 209 -11.65 -4.44 10.61
N ASP A 210 -10.96 -3.43 11.16
CA ASP A 210 -10.22 -2.45 10.37
C ASP A 210 -9.02 -3.12 9.64
N PHE A 211 -8.34 -4.07 10.28
CA PHE A 211 -7.29 -4.86 9.63
C PHE A 211 -7.84 -5.72 8.49
N LEU A 212 -8.95 -6.41 8.71
CA LEU A 212 -9.61 -7.22 7.66
C LEU A 212 -10.11 -6.34 6.52
N LYS A 213 -10.71 -5.18 6.82
CA LYS A 213 -11.09 -4.14 5.84
C LYS A 213 -9.89 -3.74 4.98
N GLY A 214 -8.79 -3.40 5.63
CA GLY A 214 -7.53 -3.08 4.97
C GLY A 214 -7.06 -4.23 4.08
N THR A 215 -7.05 -5.47 4.59
CA THR A 215 -6.62 -6.67 3.87
C THR A 215 -7.44 -6.87 2.59
N ILE A 216 -8.77 -6.78 2.67
CA ILE A 216 -9.66 -6.89 1.50
C ILE A 216 -9.37 -5.77 0.49
N SER A 217 -9.24 -4.52 0.97
CA SER A 217 -8.91 -3.38 0.11
C SER A 217 -7.56 -3.55 -0.59
N GLY A 218 -6.54 -4.05 0.12
CA GLY A 218 -5.22 -4.32 -0.43
C GLY A 218 -5.21 -5.42 -1.48
N LEU A 219 -5.96 -6.51 -1.23
CA LEU A 219 -6.15 -7.61 -2.17
C LEU A 219 -6.80 -7.12 -3.48
N LEU A 220 -7.93 -6.40 -3.38
CA LEU A 220 -8.66 -5.92 -4.54
C LEU A 220 -7.88 -4.85 -5.33
N ARG A 221 -7.18 -3.95 -4.63
CA ARG A 221 -6.35 -2.90 -5.25
C ARG A 221 -5.21 -3.49 -6.10
N ALA A 222 -4.67 -4.64 -5.73
CA ALA A 222 -3.62 -5.30 -6.50
C ALA A 222 -4.06 -5.72 -7.91
N TYR A 223 -5.37 -5.72 -8.17
CA TYR A 223 -5.99 -6.06 -9.47
C TYR A 223 -6.89 -4.94 -10.01
N ASP A 224 -6.72 -3.71 -9.51
CA ASP A 224 -7.52 -2.53 -9.90
C ASP A 224 -9.04 -2.68 -9.65
N LEU A 225 -9.41 -3.48 -8.66
CA LEU A 225 -10.78 -3.81 -8.29
C LEU A 225 -11.23 -3.17 -6.96
N ALA A 226 -10.52 -2.14 -6.49
CA ALA A 226 -10.81 -1.49 -5.20
C ALA A 226 -12.26 -0.97 -5.12
N SER A 227 -12.84 -0.54 -6.23
CA SER A 227 -14.22 -0.04 -6.32
C SER A 227 -15.30 -1.13 -6.08
N LEU A 228 -14.93 -2.41 -6.07
CA LEU A 228 -15.85 -3.47 -5.66
C LEU A 228 -16.15 -3.44 -4.17
N PHE A 229 -15.25 -2.92 -3.33
CA PHE A 229 -15.45 -2.86 -1.89
C PHE A 229 -16.29 -1.63 -1.53
N VAL A 230 -17.48 -1.85 -0.95
CA VAL A 230 -18.43 -0.79 -0.59
C VAL A 230 -18.27 -0.36 0.86
N GLY A 231 -18.09 -1.31 1.76
CA GLY A 231 -17.98 -1.01 3.19
C GLY A 231 -18.02 -2.24 4.08
N ASN A 232 -17.92 -2.01 5.38
CA ASN A 232 -18.03 -3.06 6.37
C ASN A 232 -18.86 -2.60 7.56
N GLN A 233 -19.40 -3.58 8.32
CA GLN A 233 -20.10 -3.39 9.56
C GLN A 233 -19.70 -4.52 10.51
N CYS A 234 -19.27 -4.16 11.73
CA CYS A 234 -19.12 -5.13 12.82
C CYS A 234 -20.47 -5.38 13.46
N ARG A 235 -20.77 -6.62 13.79
CA ARG A 235 -21.97 -7.03 14.51
C ARG A 235 -21.60 -7.93 15.68
N ASN A 236 -22.37 -7.76 16.74
CA ASN A 236 -22.38 -8.65 17.89
C ASN A 236 -23.82 -9.02 18.15
N ASP A 237 -24.21 -10.22 17.81
CA ASP A 237 -25.58 -10.75 17.92
C ASP A 237 -25.59 -12.17 18.49
N SER A 238 -26.73 -12.84 18.40
CA SER A 238 -26.91 -14.22 18.90
C SER A 238 -26.01 -15.25 18.19
N GLU A 239 -25.52 -14.95 16.99
CA GLU A 239 -24.58 -15.79 16.24
C GLU A 239 -23.11 -15.51 16.64
N GLY A 240 -22.89 -14.52 17.52
CA GLY A 240 -21.57 -14.12 17.98
C GLY A 240 -21.01 -12.86 17.31
N GLU A 241 -19.73 -12.62 17.53
CA GLU A 241 -19.04 -11.45 16.98
C GLU A 241 -18.56 -11.72 15.57
N HIS A 242 -18.97 -10.90 14.60
CA HIS A 242 -18.59 -11.06 13.22
C HIS A 242 -18.51 -9.74 12.45
N CYS A 243 -17.71 -9.74 11.38
CA CYS A 243 -17.62 -8.61 10.45
C CYS A 243 -18.37 -8.92 9.16
N LEU A 244 -19.24 -8.00 8.73
CA LEU A 244 -19.91 -8.03 7.44
C LEU A 244 -19.17 -7.12 6.47
N PHE A 245 -18.83 -7.64 5.29
CA PHE A 245 -18.22 -6.88 4.20
C PHE A 245 -19.15 -6.85 3.01
N LEU A 246 -19.44 -5.64 2.52
CA LEU A 246 -20.35 -5.37 1.42
C LEU A 246 -19.59 -5.06 0.15
N PHE A 247 -20.05 -5.62 -0.96
CA PHE A 247 -19.41 -5.46 -2.26
C PHE A 247 -20.39 -5.00 -3.34
N ALA A 248 -19.90 -4.23 -4.30
CA ALA A 248 -20.63 -3.92 -5.52
C ALA A 248 -20.56 -5.13 -6.49
N SER A 249 -21.63 -5.37 -7.24
CA SER A 249 -21.66 -6.46 -8.22
C SER A 249 -20.71 -6.24 -9.42
N LYS A 250 -20.42 -4.96 -9.73
CA LYS A 250 -19.54 -4.55 -10.82
C LYS A 250 -18.60 -3.44 -10.32
N PRO A 251 -17.36 -3.35 -10.84
CA PRO A 251 -16.51 -2.20 -10.60
C PRO A 251 -17.22 -0.91 -11.06
N ALA A 252 -16.95 0.19 -10.35
CA ALA A 252 -17.34 1.51 -10.85
C ALA A 252 -16.56 1.80 -12.14
N ALA A 253 -17.26 2.34 -13.14
CA ALA A 253 -16.67 2.73 -14.41
C ALA A 253 -15.78 3.96 -14.24
#